data_145a7704a9da7cd9e6bb1a49d585a9d9
#
_entry.id   145a7704a9da7cd9e6bb1a49d585a9d9
#
_cell.length_a   1.000
_cell.length_b   1.000
_cell.length_c   1.000
_cell.angle_alpha   90.00
_cell.angle_beta   90.00
_cell.angle_gamma   90.00
#
_symmetry.space_group_name_H-M   'P 1'
#
loop_
_entity.id
_entity.type
_entity.pdbx_description
1 polymer ?
#
loop_
_entity_poly.entity_id
_entity_poly.type
_entity_poly.pdbx_seq_one_letter_code
_entity_poly.pdbx_strand_id
1 'polypeptide(L)'
;NVPTSKARSVAMGLVELKGKIESGNKTLTDPFDGKDCVYWHIHIQQYMKRGKRRTWVTRHKAKKQVPFYLTDQTGSVLVNMQGANLKNVKRDNEYESAMFFSDDIPSKVEDYCNKENIKLRGWLGGKKRMRFRVTYLEPNDDIYIIGSARSPNLDETNGLKKNYGSH
;
A
#
# COMPACT_ATOMS: atom_id res chain seq x y z
N ASN A 1 26.39 7.69 1.47
CA ASN A 1 25.67 7.94 0.23
C ASN A 1 25.76 6.71 -0.66
N VAL A 2 24.64 6.06 -0.92
CA VAL A 2 24.54 5.00 -1.94
C VAL A 2 24.22 5.72 -3.26
N PRO A 3 25.02 5.57 -4.31
CA PRO A 3 24.73 6.22 -5.59
C PRO A 3 23.48 5.61 -6.22
N THR A 4 22.63 6.44 -6.83
CA THR A 4 21.44 5.98 -7.56
C THR A 4 21.87 5.13 -8.75
N SER A 5 21.46 3.87 -8.76
CA SER A 5 21.78 2.92 -9.84
C SER A 5 20.74 3.01 -10.95
N LYS A 6 21.17 2.66 -12.18
CA LYS A 6 20.26 2.48 -13.32
C LYS A 6 19.72 1.06 -13.31
N ALA A 7 18.45 0.85 -13.71
CA ALA A 7 17.82 -0.47 -13.71
C ALA A 7 18.62 -1.53 -14.47
N ARG A 8 19.23 -1.16 -15.63
CA ARG A 8 20.06 -2.06 -16.45
C ARG A 8 21.36 -2.52 -15.79
N SER A 9 21.88 -1.76 -14.83
CA SER A 9 23.19 -1.99 -14.22
C SER A 9 23.13 -2.23 -12.71
N VAL A 10 22.04 -2.75 -12.23
CA VAL A 10 21.85 -3.07 -10.81
C VAL A 10 22.82 -4.16 -10.41
N ALA A 11 23.77 -3.82 -9.55
CA ALA A 11 24.65 -4.79 -8.92
C ALA A 11 23.95 -5.47 -7.73
N MET A 12 24.39 -6.67 -7.37
CA MET A 12 23.92 -7.34 -6.16
C MET A 12 24.32 -6.54 -4.90
N GLY A 13 23.44 -6.50 -3.91
CA GLY A 13 23.65 -5.80 -2.65
C GLY A 13 22.73 -4.60 -2.46
N LEU A 14 23.12 -3.66 -1.62
CA LEU A 14 22.32 -2.47 -1.34
C LEU A 14 22.32 -1.53 -2.54
N VAL A 15 21.15 -1.23 -3.06
CA VAL A 15 20.94 -0.37 -4.22
C VAL A 15 19.88 0.69 -3.95
N GLU A 16 20.02 1.77 -4.69
CA GLU A 16 19.12 2.91 -4.71
C GLU A 16 18.61 3.10 -6.14
N LEU A 17 17.30 3.07 -6.33
CA LEU A 17 16.68 3.13 -7.65
C LEU A 17 15.56 4.18 -7.66
N LYS A 18 15.41 4.85 -8.81
CA LYS A 18 14.28 5.74 -9.08
C LYS A 18 13.66 5.35 -10.42
N GLY A 19 12.34 5.31 -10.46
CA GLY A 19 11.64 4.97 -11.70
C GLY A 19 10.14 5.01 -11.54
N LYS A 20 9.44 4.57 -12.58
CA LYS A 20 7.99 4.42 -12.63
C LYS A 20 7.57 3.00 -12.28
N ILE A 21 6.44 2.90 -11.57
CA ILE A 21 5.80 1.61 -11.31
C ILE A 21 5.14 1.11 -12.60
N GLU A 22 5.49 -0.09 -13.01
CA GLU A 22 4.74 -0.86 -14.00
C GLU A 22 4.17 -2.11 -13.34
N SER A 23 2.90 -2.39 -13.61
CA SER A 23 2.24 -3.58 -13.09
C SER A 23 2.93 -4.85 -13.58
N GLY A 24 3.07 -5.81 -12.68
CA GLY A 24 3.39 -7.18 -13.04
C GLY A 24 2.16 -7.93 -13.56
N ASN A 25 2.15 -9.24 -13.41
CA ASN A 25 1.04 -10.11 -13.86
C ASN A 25 -0.26 -9.95 -13.05
N LYS A 26 -0.21 -9.26 -11.92
CA LYS A 26 -1.36 -9.06 -11.03
C LYS A 26 -1.37 -7.64 -10.50
N THR A 27 -2.56 -7.09 -10.36
CA THR A 27 -2.84 -5.85 -9.62
C THR A 27 -3.72 -6.17 -8.42
N LEU A 28 -3.75 -5.26 -7.47
CA LEU A 28 -4.68 -5.22 -6.36
C LEU A 28 -5.68 -4.10 -6.61
N THR A 29 -6.80 -4.17 -5.92
CA THR A 29 -7.72 -3.04 -5.78
C THR A 29 -7.69 -2.58 -4.34
N ASP A 30 -7.44 -1.30 -4.08
CA ASP A 30 -7.51 -0.78 -2.72
C ASP A 30 -8.97 -0.79 -2.23
N PRO A 31 -9.21 -1.19 -0.96
CA PRO A 31 -10.58 -1.42 -0.50
C PRO A 31 -11.40 -0.15 -0.22
N PHE A 32 -10.78 1.03 -0.14
CA PHE A 32 -11.47 2.27 0.22
C PHE A 32 -11.86 3.10 -1.01
N ASP A 33 -10.92 3.28 -1.94
CA ASP A 33 -11.14 4.10 -3.13
C ASP A 33 -11.49 3.25 -4.36
N GLY A 34 -11.14 1.95 -4.33
CA GLY A 34 -11.34 1.02 -5.43
C GLY A 34 -10.41 1.26 -6.60
N LYS A 35 -9.21 1.80 -6.34
CA LYS A 35 -8.19 2.05 -7.34
C LYS A 35 -7.30 0.84 -7.56
N ASP A 36 -6.90 0.64 -8.81
CA ASP A 36 -5.90 -0.38 -9.13
C ASP A 36 -4.54 0.05 -8.59
N CYS A 37 -3.88 -0.86 -7.86
CA CYS A 37 -2.63 -0.58 -7.20
C CYS A 37 -1.74 -1.82 -7.14
N VAL A 38 -0.48 -1.63 -6.79
CA VAL A 38 0.49 -2.71 -6.53
C VAL A 38 0.73 -2.92 -5.03
N TYR A 39 0.34 -1.95 -4.25
CA TYR A 39 0.44 -1.96 -2.80
C TYR A 39 -0.68 -1.12 -2.19
N TRP A 40 -1.24 -1.58 -1.07
CA TRP A 40 -2.04 -0.76 -0.20
C TRP A 40 -1.79 -1.09 1.28
N HIS A 41 -1.99 -0.10 2.14
CA HIS A 41 -1.93 -0.20 3.59
C HIS A 41 -3.09 0.57 4.21
N ILE A 42 -3.86 -0.09 5.05
CA ILE A 42 -4.97 0.48 5.79
C ILE A 42 -4.61 0.63 7.27
N HIS A 43 -4.97 1.77 7.83
CA HIS A 43 -4.84 2.05 9.25
C HIS A 43 -6.13 2.66 9.78
N ILE A 44 -6.84 1.93 10.64
CA ILE A 44 -8.09 2.37 11.27
C ILE A 44 -7.84 2.65 12.74
N GLN A 45 -8.26 3.83 13.17
CA GLN A 45 -8.08 4.32 14.53
C GLN A 45 -9.42 4.78 15.11
N GLN A 46 -9.57 4.66 16.42
CA GLN A 46 -10.71 5.18 17.19
C GLN A 46 -10.22 6.25 18.14
N TYR A 47 -10.92 7.39 18.18
CA TYR A 47 -10.70 8.42 19.18
C TYR A 47 -11.42 8.05 20.48
N MET A 48 -10.68 7.91 21.55
CA MET A 48 -11.25 7.48 22.82
C MET A 48 -10.50 8.03 24.03
N LYS A 49 -11.19 8.07 25.16
CA LYS A 49 -10.60 8.43 26.45
C LYS A 49 -9.72 7.28 26.95
N ARG A 50 -8.50 7.58 27.32
CA ARG A 50 -7.58 6.64 27.95
C ARG A 50 -6.98 7.32 29.20
N GLY A 51 -7.49 6.94 30.37
CA GLY A 51 -7.22 7.65 31.61
C GLY A 51 -7.76 9.08 31.57
N LYS A 52 -6.92 10.08 31.84
CA LYS A 52 -7.28 11.51 31.81
C LYS A 52 -7.21 12.17 30.44
N ARG A 53 -6.68 11.50 29.41
CA ARG A 53 -6.46 12.04 28.07
C ARG A 53 -7.32 11.33 27.03
N ARG A 54 -7.64 12.06 25.95
CA ARG A 54 -8.24 11.48 24.75
C ARG A 54 -7.15 11.30 23.71
N THR A 55 -7.15 10.17 23.01
CA THR A 55 -6.14 9.82 22.01
C THR A 55 -6.70 8.91 20.95
N TRP A 56 -6.01 8.87 19.81
CA TRP A 56 -6.28 7.91 18.75
C TRP A 56 -5.67 6.56 19.09
N VAL A 57 -6.50 5.53 19.10
CA VAL A 57 -6.10 4.14 19.37
C VAL A 57 -6.29 3.32 18.11
N THR A 58 -5.25 2.62 17.68
CA THR A 58 -5.31 1.70 16.54
C THR A 58 -6.28 0.57 16.82
N ARG A 59 -7.20 0.33 15.88
CA ARG A 59 -8.17 -0.75 15.89
C ARG A 59 -7.85 -1.83 14.86
N HIS A 60 -7.34 -1.42 13.72
CA HIS A 60 -7.03 -2.33 12.64
C HIS A 60 -5.89 -1.80 11.79
N LYS A 61 -5.04 -2.72 11.33
CA LYS A 61 -4.05 -2.48 10.29
C LYS A 61 -4.03 -3.66 9.35
N ALA A 62 -4.03 -3.38 8.06
CA ALA A 62 -3.86 -4.39 7.04
C ALA A 62 -3.03 -3.83 5.90
N LYS A 63 -2.29 -4.69 5.21
CA LYS A 63 -1.55 -4.34 4.00
C LYS A 63 -1.57 -5.51 3.02
N LYS A 64 -1.59 -5.19 1.75
CA LYS A 64 -1.36 -6.15 0.65
C LYS A 64 -0.38 -5.58 -0.34
N GLN A 65 0.30 -6.46 -1.02
CA GLN A 65 1.26 -6.12 -2.05
C GLN A 65 1.31 -7.22 -3.10
N VAL A 66 1.68 -6.84 -4.30
CA VAL A 66 2.07 -7.75 -5.39
C VAL A 66 3.41 -7.28 -5.95
N PRO A 67 4.25 -8.17 -6.48
CA PRO A 67 5.46 -7.76 -7.18
C PRO A 67 5.11 -6.87 -8.38
N PHE A 68 5.96 -5.87 -8.62
CA PHE A 68 5.83 -4.94 -9.74
C PHE A 68 7.20 -4.64 -10.34
N TYR A 69 7.22 -4.02 -11.51
CA TYR A 69 8.47 -3.55 -12.11
C TYR A 69 8.68 -2.08 -11.78
N LEU A 70 9.92 -1.74 -11.44
CA LEU A 70 10.40 -0.36 -11.43
C LEU A 70 11.18 -0.13 -12.70
N THR A 71 10.67 0.74 -13.55
CA THR A 71 11.20 1.01 -14.88
C THR A 71 11.80 2.40 -14.95
N ASP A 72 13.01 2.49 -15.49
CA ASP A 72 13.67 3.73 -15.87
C ASP A 72 14.01 3.72 -17.38
N GLN A 73 14.72 4.73 -17.86
CA GLN A 73 15.12 4.84 -19.27
C GLN A 73 16.06 3.71 -19.75
N THR A 74 16.61 2.90 -18.85
CA THR A 74 17.62 1.89 -19.14
C THR A 74 17.10 0.47 -19.05
N GLY A 75 15.96 0.25 -18.38
CA GLY A 75 15.36 -1.06 -18.21
C GLY A 75 14.41 -1.14 -17.04
N SER A 76 14.07 -2.36 -16.63
CA SER A 76 13.11 -2.66 -15.57
C SER A 76 13.72 -3.63 -14.55
N VAL A 77 13.38 -3.43 -13.28
CA VAL A 77 13.78 -4.30 -12.16
C VAL A 77 12.52 -4.77 -11.45
N LEU A 78 12.44 -6.07 -11.20
CA LEU A 78 11.35 -6.63 -10.40
C LEU A 78 11.52 -6.23 -8.93
N VAL A 79 10.48 -5.64 -8.35
CA VAL A 79 10.45 -5.18 -6.96
C VAL A 79 9.48 -6.03 -6.15
N ASN A 80 9.97 -6.55 -5.04
CA ASN A 80 9.15 -7.18 -3.99
C ASN A 80 9.23 -6.31 -2.73
N MET A 81 8.09 -5.81 -2.28
CA MET A 81 8.01 -4.91 -1.13
C MET A 81 7.84 -5.62 0.21
N GLN A 82 8.08 -6.94 0.28
CA GLN A 82 7.98 -7.66 1.54
C GLN A 82 8.93 -7.05 2.60
N GLY A 83 8.35 -6.64 3.73
CA GLY A 83 9.11 -5.97 4.80
C GLY A 83 9.42 -4.49 4.54
N ALA A 84 9.04 -3.92 3.40
CA ALA A 84 9.31 -2.52 3.08
C ALA A 84 8.57 -1.54 4.01
N ASN A 85 9.22 -0.41 4.26
CA ASN A 85 8.64 0.77 4.91
C ASN A 85 8.44 1.87 3.88
N LEU A 86 7.22 2.36 3.78
CA LEU A 86 6.89 3.49 2.92
C LEU A 86 7.05 4.81 3.67
N LYS A 87 7.64 5.80 3.01
CA LYS A 87 7.75 7.17 3.48
C LYS A 87 7.33 8.12 2.36
N ASN A 88 6.70 9.23 2.71
CA ASN A 88 6.35 10.31 1.77
C ASN A 88 5.54 9.83 0.54
N VAL A 89 4.58 8.93 0.75
CA VAL A 89 3.72 8.45 -0.32
C VAL A 89 2.71 9.53 -0.68
N LYS A 90 2.57 9.83 -1.97
CA LYS A 90 1.69 10.89 -2.47
C LYS A 90 0.20 10.57 -2.30
N ARG A 91 -0.16 9.28 -2.25
CA ARG A 91 -1.55 8.80 -2.17
C ARG A 91 -1.81 8.26 -0.76
N ASP A 92 -2.23 9.16 0.11
CA ASP A 92 -2.56 8.89 1.51
C ASP A 92 -3.91 9.56 1.80
N ASN A 93 -5.01 8.83 1.54
CA ASN A 93 -6.35 9.33 1.75
C ASN A 93 -6.82 9.03 3.16
N GLU A 94 -7.37 10.04 3.82
CA GLU A 94 -7.87 9.95 5.18
C GLU A 94 -9.36 10.33 5.23
N TYR A 95 -10.15 9.47 5.86
CA TYR A 95 -11.56 9.69 6.16
C TYR A 95 -11.76 9.72 7.66
N GLU A 96 -12.50 10.69 8.19
CA GLU A 96 -12.82 10.77 9.61
C GLU A 96 -14.33 10.81 9.81
N SER A 97 -14.88 9.88 10.60
CA SER A 97 -16.29 9.93 10.99
C SER A 97 -16.47 10.89 12.15
N ALA A 98 -17.34 11.89 11.99
CA ALA A 98 -17.74 12.77 13.10
C ALA A 98 -18.62 12.03 14.10
N MET A 99 -18.54 12.44 15.38
CA MET A 99 -19.19 11.73 16.49
C MET A 99 -20.71 11.77 16.46
N PHE A 100 -21.34 12.74 15.76
CA PHE A 100 -22.79 13.00 15.91
C PHE A 100 -23.62 13.16 14.62
N PHE A 101 -23.09 13.58 13.48
CA PHE A 101 -23.94 14.09 12.40
C PHE A 101 -23.55 13.78 10.95
N SER A 102 -22.52 13.05 10.65
CA SER A 102 -22.21 12.75 9.25
C SER A 102 -22.27 11.25 8.94
N ASP A 103 -23.08 10.92 7.95
CA ASP A 103 -23.10 9.63 7.26
C ASP A 103 -22.00 9.56 6.19
N ASP A 104 -20.96 10.41 6.33
CA ASP A 104 -19.98 10.71 5.30
C ASP A 104 -18.83 9.71 5.21
N ILE A 105 -18.99 8.51 5.76
CA ILE A 105 -18.04 7.44 5.48
C ILE A 105 -18.42 6.83 4.13
N PRO A 106 -17.49 6.79 3.16
CA PRO A 106 -17.75 6.13 1.88
C PRO A 106 -18.24 4.69 2.08
N SER A 107 -19.22 4.27 1.31
CA SER A 107 -19.82 2.92 1.41
C SER A 107 -18.76 1.80 1.36
N LYS A 108 -17.73 1.95 0.53
CA LYS A 108 -16.62 0.99 0.46
C LYS A 108 -15.85 0.86 1.77
N VAL A 109 -15.72 1.94 2.54
CA VAL A 109 -15.08 1.90 3.87
C VAL A 109 -15.96 1.16 4.86
N GLU A 110 -17.29 1.38 4.82
CA GLU A 110 -18.24 0.63 5.64
C GLU A 110 -18.23 -0.86 5.29
N ASP A 111 -18.28 -1.19 3.99
CA ASP A 111 -18.23 -2.57 3.50
C ASP A 111 -16.97 -3.29 3.96
N TYR A 112 -15.83 -2.60 3.87
CA TYR A 112 -14.56 -3.14 4.40
C TYR A 112 -14.65 -3.40 5.90
N CYS A 113 -15.15 -2.44 6.69
CA CYS A 113 -15.29 -2.58 8.13
C CYS A 113 -16.21 -3.74 8.50
N ASN A 114 -17.32 -3.92 7.80
CA ASN A 114 -18.25 -5.03 7.99
C ASN A 114 -17.58 -6.37 7.70
N LYS A 115 -16.84 -6.47 6.60
CA LYS A 115 -16.08 -7.68 6.21
C LYS A 115 -15.02 -8.05 7.25
N GLU A 116 -14.32 -7.07 7.78
CA GLU A 116 -13.24 -7.28 8.77
C GLU A 116 -13.78 -7.28 10.22
N ASN A 117 -15.10 -7.31 10.42
CA ASN A 117 -15.76 -7.27 11.75
C ASN A 117 -15.37 -6.08 12.63
N ILE A 118 -15.09 -4.93 12.02
CA ILE A 118 -14.73 -3.70 12.72
C ILE A 118 -16.00 -2.96 13.11
N LYS A 119 -16.30 -2.93 14.39
CA LYS A 119 -17.52 -2.29 14.92
C LYS A 119 -17.39 -0.76 14.90
N LEU A 120 -18.17 -0.10 14.04
CA LEU A 120 -18.25 1.36 13.93
C LEU A 120 -19.17 1.99 15.01
N ARG A 121 -20.05 1.19 15.62
CA ARG A 121 -20.95 1.60 16.69
C ARG A 121 -20.58 0.97 18.03
N GLY A 122 -20.86 1.66 19.12
CA GLY A 122 -20.76 1.11 20.46
C GLY A 122 -21.90 0.12 20.79
N TRP A 123 -21.83 -0.54 21.94
CA TRP A 123 -22.84 -1.52 22.35
C TRP A 123 -24.22 -0.91 22.59
N LEU A 124 -24.31 0.41 22.90
CA LEU A 124 -25.55 1.17 23.02
C LEU A 124 -25.97 1.86 21.70
N GLY A 125 -25.41 1.47 20.56
CA GLY A 125 -25.73 2.03 19.25
C GLY A 125 -25.08 3.37 18.91
N GLY A 126 -24.39 4.03 19.86
CA GLY A 126 -23.72 5.30 19.61
C GLY A 126 -22.58 5.16 18.59
N LYS A 127 -22.48 6.12 17.65
CA LYS A 127 -21.38 6.17 16.66
C LYS A 127 -20.04 6.41 17.37
N LYS A 128 -19.02 5.67 16.97
CA LYS A 128 -17.65 5.89 17.42
C LYS A 128 -17.00 6.92 16.51
N ARG A 129 -16.17 7.81 17.07
CA ARG A 129 -15.33 8.68 16.26
C ARG A 129 -14.15 7.86 15.75
N MET A 130 -14.10 7.65 14.45
CA MET A 130 -13.13 6.79 13.78
C MET A 130 -12.36 7.59 12.74
N ARG A 131 -11.12 7.15 12.48
CA ARG A 131 -10.27 7.64 11.41
C ARG A 131 -9.83 6.46 10.56
N PHE A 132 -10.01 6.59 9.27
CA PHE A 132 -9.70 5.59 8.27
C PHE A 132 -8.66 6.16 7.32
N ARG A 133 -7.50 5.56 7.25
CA ARG A 133 -6.45 5.98 6.34
C ARG A 133 -6.11 4.83 5.40
N VAL A 134 -6.01 5.11 4.12
CA VAL A 134 -5.47 4.21 3.11
C VAL A 134 -4.30 4.87 2.40
N THR A 135 -3.20 4.15 2.33
CA THR A 135 -2.00 4.54 1.58
C THR A 135 -1.81 3.50 0.49
N TYR A 136 -1.63 3.91 -0.76
CA TYR A 136 -1.45 2.99 -1.88
C TYR A 136 -0.48 3.51 -2.94
N LEU A 137 0.03 2.58 -3.75
CA LEU A 137 0.90 2.85 -4.89
C LEU A 137 0.21 2.35 -6.17
N GLU A 138 0.01 3.27 -7.11
CA GLU A 138 -0.59 2.97 -8.42
C GLU A 138 0.46 2.70 -9.50
N PRO A 139 0.09 1.98 -10.57
CA PRO A 139 0.87 1.97 -11.80
C PRO A 139 1.11 3.41 -12.30
N ASN A 140 2.28 3.66 -12.87
CA ASN A 140 2.78 4.95 -13.33
C ASN A 140 3.19 5.96 -12.23
N ASP A 141 3.12 5.60 -10.96
CA ASP A 141 3.70 6.43 -9.91
C ASP A 141 5.23 6.45 -10.04
N ASP A 142 5.81 7.64 -9.90
CA ASP A 142 7.26 7.81 -9.77
C ASP A 142 7.64 7.56 -8.32
N ILE A 143 8.48 6.56 -8.09
CA ILE A 143 8.97 6.23 -6.77
C ILE A 143 10.48 6.14 -6.71
N TYR A 144 10.95 6.23 -5.49
CA TYR A 144 12.34 6.05 -5.11
C TYR A 144 12.43 4.92 -4.09
N ILE A 145 13.29 3.97 -4.32
CA ILE A 145 13.48 2.82 -3.44
C ILE A 145 14.94 2.65 -3.03
N ILE A 146 15.13 2.22 -1.79
CA ILE A 146 16.39 1.68 -1.30
C ILE A 146 16.11 0.24 -0.89
N GLY A 147 16.88 -0.69 -1.40
CA GLY A 147 16.66 -2.11 -1.15
C GLY A 147 17.88 -2.97 -1.45
N SER A 148 17.75 -4.24 -1.16
CA SER A 148 18.78 -5.23 -1.49
C SER A 148 18.45 -5.90 -2.82
N ALA A 149 19.35 -5.77 -3.79
CA ALA A 149 19.26 -6.47 -5.07
C ALA A 149 19.86 -7.87 -4.95
N ARG A 150 19.18 -8.85 -5.50
CA ARG A 150 19.63 -10.24 -5.61
C ARG A 150 19.21 -10.84 -6.95
N SER A 151 19.82 -11.93 -7.33
CA SER A 151 19.33 -12.71 -8.46
C SER A 151 17.93 -13.26 -8.15
N PRO A 152 17.00 -13.27 -9.12
CA PRO A 152 15.68 -13.84 -8.93
C PRO A 152 15.77 -15.36 -8.64
N ASN A 153 14.89 -15.86 -7.77
CA ASN A 153 14.74 -17.30 -7.55
C ASN A 153 14.01 -17.93 -8.76
N LEU A 154 14.19 -19.24 -8.95
CA LEU A 154 13.57 -19.98 -10.06
C LEU A 154 12.03 -19.83 -10.12
N ASP A 155 11.37 -19.77 -8.97
CA ASP A 155 9.92 -19.59 -8.88
C ASP A 155 9.46 -18.19 -9.32
N GLU A 156 10.25 -17.17 -9.01
CA GLU A 156 10.02 -15.80 -9.47
C GLU A 156 10.19 -15.70 -10.98
N THR A 157 11.16 -16.43 -11.55
CA THR A 157 11.43 -16.46 -13.00
C THR A 157 10.36 -17.21 -13.79
N ASN A 158 9.80 -18.28 -13.24
CA ASN A 158 8.75 -19.09 -13.90
C ASN A 158 7.42 -18.31 -14.02
N GLY A 159 7.11 -17.44 -13.06
CA GLY A 159 5.97 -16.51 -13.14
C GLY A 159 6.14 -15.44 -14.23
N LEU A 160 7.36 -15.13 -14.63
CA LEU A 160 7.70 -14.06 -15.60
C LEU A 160 7.73 -14.57 -17.06
N LYS A 161 8.03 -15.85 -17.29
CA LYS A 161 8.20 -16.43 -18.63
C LYS A 161 6.93 -16.51 -19.49
N LYS A 162 5.76 -16.23 -18.94
CA LYS A 162 4.50 -16.27 -19.70
C LYS A 162 4.24 -15.08 -20.64
N ASN A 163 5.02 -14.01 -20.58
CA ASN A 163 4.77 -12.78 -21.35
C ASN A 163 5.86 -12.37 -22.36
N TYR A 164 6.93 -13.15 -22.52
CA TYR A 164 7.90 -12.97 -23.60
C TYR A 164 7.80 -14.15 -24.59
N GLY A 165 6.62 -14.32 -25.16
CA GLY A 165 6.37 -15.24 -26.26
C GLY A 165 6.37 -14.46 -27.55
N SER A 166 7.39 -14.68 -28.35
CA SER A 166 7.45 -14.62 -29.83
C SER A 166 6.90 -13.37 -30.52
N HIS A 167 7.85 -12.55 -30.96
CA HIS A 167 7.84 -11.98 -32.31
C HIS A 167 9.16 -12.29 -32.99
#